data_37737c16c2c644052aad2cf235e26e9c
#
_entry.id   37737c16c2c644052aad2cf235e26e9c
#
_cell.length_a   1.000
_cell.length_b   1.000
_cell.length_c   1.000
_cell.angle_alpha   90.00
_cell.angle_beta   90.00
_cell.angle_gamma   90.00
#
_symmetry.space_group_name_H-M   'P 1'
#
loop_
_entity.id
_entity.type
_entity.pdbx_description
1 polymer ?
#
loop_
_entity_poly.entity_id
_entity_poly.type
_entity_poly.pdbx_seq_one_letter_code
_entity_poly.pdbx_strand_id
1 'polypeptide(L)'
;VYISGHPLDEYKALWEKNITNMCSDFERDDETGQAKVNDAEKVIAGGIISGIKVKMTRNGKSMAYFDLDDLGGHVEVVVFPRPYMDYRKDITEDNKVFVCGTVDLRDEENGKLLCNKIIPFSSIPRDCWIKFPDKQTYLDSEKQLYNIIKDSDGNDLVIVYCEAEKARKILPASMSINADAATLEKLRQAFGEKNVKVVEKAIEK
;
A
#
# COMPACT_ATOMS: atom_id res chain seq x y z
N VAL A 1 29.18 -4.36 6.01
CA VAL A 1 28.44 -3.17 6.49
C VAL A 1 26.99 -3.60 6.63
N TYR A 2 26.55 -3.86 7.86
CA TYR A 2 25.13 -4.07 8.17
C TYR A 2 24.42 -2.74 8.00
N ILE A 3 23.61 -2.59 6.96
CA ILE A 3 22.64 -1.50 6.85
C ILE A 3 21.42 -1.98 7.65
N SER A 4 21.37 -1.62 8.93
CA SER A 4 20.24 -1.89 9.81
C SER A 4 19.15 -0.84 9.56
N GLY A 5 18.45 -0.93 8.42
CA GLY A 5 17.21 -0.21 8.19
C GLY A 5 16.01 -1.11 8.54
N HIS A 6 14.94 -0.53 9.04
CA HIS A 6 13.69 -1.26 9.21
C HIS A 6 13.14 -1.67 7.82
N PRO A 7 12.57 -2.89 7.63
CA PRO A 7 12.05 -3.31 6.32
C PRO A 7 10.96 -2.42 5.73
N LEU A 8 10.37 -1.52 6.53
CA LEU A 8 9.42 -0.50 6.08
C LEU A 8 10.07 0.82 5.66
N ASP A 9 11.37 1.03 5.87
CA ASP A 9 12.02 2.31 5.56
C ASP A 9 11.92 2.70 4.09
N GLU A 10 12.02 1.73 3.19
CA GLU A 10 11.84 1.94 1.75
C GLU A 10 10.39 2.28 1.34
N TYR A 11 9.42 1.95 2.20
CA TYR A 11 7.98 2.20 1.99
C TYR A 11 7.45 3.35 2.85
N LYS A 12 8.31 4.06 3.57
CA LYS A 12 7.91 5.05 4.58
C LYS A 12 6.92 6.09 4.04
N ALA A 13 7.18 6.65 2.87
CA ALA A 13 6.29 7.65 2.25
C ALA A 13 4.91 7.06 1.88
N LEU A 14 4.88 5.83 1.35
CA LEU A 14 3.64 5.10 1.07
C LEU A 14 2.88 4.82 2.36
N TRP A 15 3.59 4.34 3.39
CA TRP A 15 3.05 3.97 4.68
C TRP A 15 2.45 5.18 5.40
N GLU A 16 3.21 6.27 5.60
CA GLU A 16 2.76 7.51 6.25
C GLU A 16 1.54 8.14 5.57
N LYS A 17 1.46 8.05 4.24
CA LYS A 17 0.34 8.61 3.47
C LYS A 17 -0.98 7.87 3.69
N ASN A 18 -0.92 6.58 3.98
CA ASN A 18 -2.09 5.70 3.95
C ASN A 18 -2.58 5.27 5.34
N ILE A 19 -1.75 5.29 6.37
CA ILE A 19 -2.18 4.94 7.73
C ILE A 19 -3.02 6.07 8.36
N THR A 20 -3.91 5.69 9.25
CA THR A 20 -4.59 6.61 10.16
C THR A 20 -4.00 6.56 11.55
N ASN A 21 -3.51 5.40 11.96
CA ASN A 21 -2.97 5.11 13.29
C ASN A 21 -1.76 4.19 13.18
N MET A 22 -0.83 4.35 14.12
CA MET A 22 0.29 3.44 14.32
C MET A 22 -0.15 2.23 15.15
N CYS A 23 0.57 1.12 15.02
CA CYS A 23 0.30 -0.06 15.84
C CYS A 23 0.44 0.22 17.35
N SER A 24 1.36 1.09 17.75
CA SER A 24 1.52 1.53 19.15
C SER A 24 0.34 2.32 19.70
N ASP A 25 -0.55 2.85 18.86
CA ASP A 25 -1.73 3.59 19.33
C ASP A 25 -2.79 2.65 19.95
N PHE A 26 -2.68 1.33 19.70
CA PHE A 26 -3.54 0.30 20.27
C PHE A 26 -3.08 -0.17 21.65
N GLU A 27 -1.86 0.18 22.05
CA GLU A 27 -1.33 -0.16 23.36
C GLU A 27 -1.99 0.71 24.43
N ARG A 28 -2.28 0.11 25.58
CA ARG A 28 -2.78 0.85 26.73
C ARG A 28 -1.61 1.45 27.49
N ASP A 29 -1.72 2.71 27.81
CA ASP A 29 -0.79 3.40 28.69
C ASP A 29 -0.84 2.82 30.10
N ASP A 30 0.33 2.51 30.66
CA ASP A 30 0.46 1.84 31.97
C ASP A 30 -0.12 2.66 33.15
N GLU A 31 -0.15 3.98 33.03
CA GLU A 31 -0.61 4.87 34.11
C GLU A 31 -2.12 5.14 34.00
N THR A 32 -2.62 5.34 32.79
CA THR A 32 -4.03 5.72 32.54
C THR A 32 -4.93 4.56 32.15
N GLY A 33 -4.34 3.45 31.68
CA GLY A 33 -5.06 2.30 31.13
C GLY A 33 -5.77 2.60 29.80
N GLN A 34 -5.50 3.76 29.16
CA GLN A 34 -6.19 4.19 27.95
C GLN A 34 -5.30 3.97 26.72
N ALA A 35 -5.89 3.50 25.63
CA ALA A 35 -5.28 3.51 24.32
C ALA A 35 -5.51 4.86 23.61
N LYS A 36 -4.71 5.19 22.61
CA LYS A 36 -4.90 6.41 21.81
C LYS A 36 -6.00 6.28 20.77
N VAL A 37 -6.44 5.05 20.47
CA VAL A 37 -7.58 4.75 19.59
C VAL A 37 -8.86 4.59 20.41
N ASN A 38 -10.01 4.75 19.77
CA ASN A 38 -11.32 4.54 20.42
C ASN A 38 -11.94 3.19 20.01
N ASP A 39 -12.74 2.60 20.90
CA ASP A 39 -13.49 1.38 20.57
C ASP A 39 -14.44 1.62 19.39
N ALA A 40 -14.54 0.63 18.50
CA ALA A 40 -15.30 0.68 17.25
C ALA A 40 -14.85 1.76 16.23
N GLU A 41 -13.70 2.40 16.44
CA GLU A 41 -13.13 3.34 15.48
C GLU A 41 -12.68 2.60 14.20
N LYS A 42 -12.92 3.21 13.03
CA LYS A 42 -12.44 2.69 11.75
C LYS A 42 -11.06 3.26 11.47
N VAL A 43 -10.09 2.38 11.31
CA VAL A 43 -8.68 2.73 11.14
C VAL A 43 -8.05 2.00 9.97
N ILE A 44 -6.93 2.53 9.51
CA ILE A 44 -6.00 1.89 8.58
C ILE A 44 -4.66 1.81 9.30
N ALA A 45 -4.21 0.61 9.62
CA ALA A 45 -2.85 0.33 10.08
C ALA A 45 -2.05 -0.31 8.96
N GLY A 46 -0.76 -0.06 8.90
CA GLY A 46 0.12 -0.61 7.87
C GLY A 46 1.38 -1.19 8.48
N GLY A 47 1.79 -2.37 8.04
CA GLY A 47 2.93 -3.04 8.64
C GLY A 47 3.31 -4.33 7.93
N ILE A 48 4.11 -5.12 8.62
CA ILE A 48 4.60 -6.43 8.21
C ILE A 48 3.83 -7.49 8.99
N ILE A 49 3.35 -8.51 8.30
CA ILE A 49 2.65 -9.63 8.94
C ILE A 49 3.65 -10.58 9.59
N SER A 50 3.40 -10.92 10.85
CA SER A 50 4.14 -11.93 11.59
C SER A 50 3.21 -12.79 12.45
N GLY A 51 3.70 -13.92 12.96
CA GLY A 51 3.01 -14.72 13.98
C GLY A 51 1.65 -15.27 13.58
N ILE A 52 1.47 -15.68 12.33
CA ILE A 52 0.18 -16.14 11.78
C ILE A 52 -0.32 -17.39 12.50
N LYS A 53 -1.58 -17.34 12.97
CA LYS A 53 -2.29 -18.47 13.61
C LYS A 53 -3.65 -18.65 12.94
N VAL A 54 -3.85 -19.78 12.27
CA VAL A 54 -5.15 -20.13 11.68
C VAL A 54 -5.92 -21.03 12.64
N LYS A 55 -7.19 -20.68 12.89
CA LYS A 55 -8.09 -21.45 13.76
C LYS A 55 -9.40 -21.74 13.02
N MET A 56 -10.08 -22.79 13.45
CA MET A 56 -11.45 -23.09 13.02
C MET A 56 -12.44 -22.54 14.04
N THR A 57 -13.47 -21.87 13.56
CA THR A 57 -14.61 -21.46 14.39
C THR A 57 -15.46 -22.68 14.76
N ARG A 58 -16.37 -22.54 15.73
CA ARG A 58 -17.32 -23.59 16.11
C ARG A 58 -18.18 -24.09 14.94
N ASN A 59 -18.38 -23.25 13.92
CA ASN A 59 -19.15 -23.57 12.72
C ASN A 59 -18.28 -24.14 11.58
N GLY A 60 -17.06 -24.60 11.86
CA GLY A 60 -16.15 -25.21 10.89
C GLY A 60 -15.59 -24.25 9.84
N LYS A 61 -15.64 -22.93 10.05
CA LYS A 61 -15.05 -21.93 9.14
C LYS A 61 -13.67 -21.51 9.65
N SER A 62 -12.71 -21.36 8.74
CA SER A 62 -11.38 -20.88 9.08
C SER A 62 -11.37 -19.38 9.33
N MET A 63 -10.59 -18.96 10.31
CA MET A 63 -10.24 -17.59 10.63
C MET A 63 -8.76 -17.50 10.98
N ALA A 64 -8.19 -16.31 10.96
CA ALA A 64 -6.79 -16.11 11.29
C ALA A 64 -6.60 -15.01 12.34
N TYR A 65 -5.46 -15.09 13.00
CA TYR A 65 -4.86 -14.06 13.84
C TYR A 65 -3.44 -13.87 13.35
N PHE A 66 -2.95 -12.65 13.37
CA PHE A 66 -1.55 -12.35 13.13
C PHE A 66 -1.16 -11.04 13.82
N ASP A 67 0.12 -10.85 14.02
CA ASP A 67 0.66 -9.59 14.49
C ASP A 67 1.03 -8.72 13.28
N LEU A 68 0.62 -7.46 13.30
CA LEU A 68 1.01 -6.44 12.33
C LEU A 68 2.05 -5.55 12.98
N ASP A 69 3.29 -5.63 12.50
CA ASP A 69 4.44 -4.91 13.04
C ASP A 69 4.72 -3.65 12.20
N ASP A 70 4.81 -2.49 12.83
CA ASP A 70 5.20 -1.25 12.19
C ASP A 70 6.44 -0.61 12.86
N LEU A 71 6.73 0.65 12.54
CA LEU A 71 7.87 1.39 13.11
C LEU A 71 7.68 1.76 14.59
N GLY A 72 6.48 1.66 15.12
CA GLY A 72 6.13 2.08 16.48
C GLY A 72 5.80 0.93 17.43
N GLY A 73 5.47 -0.25 16.92
CA GLY A 73 5.07 -1.38 17.74
C GLY A 73 4.35 -2.45 16.93
N HIS A 74 3.48 -3.21 17.59
CA HIS A 74 2.67 -4.25 16.95
C HIS A 74 1.22 -4.18 17.42
N VAL A 75 0.31 -4.72 16.62
CA VAL A 75 -1.10 -4.91 16.97
C VAL A 75 -1.57 -6.28 16.52
N GLU A 76 -2.30 -7.00 17.38
CA GLU A 76 -2.98 -8.23 17.00
C GLU A 76 -4.13 -7.94 16.05
N VAL A 77 -4.10 -8.55 14.88
CA VAL A 77 -5.15 -8.47 13.86
C VAL A 77 -6.00 -9.73 13.90
N VAL A 78 -7.32 -9.56 14.03
CA VAL A 78 -8.29 -10.64 14.01
C VAL A 78 -8.99 -10.66 12.66
N VAL A 79 -8.84 -11.75 11.92
CA VAL A 79 -9.43 -11.92 10.58
C VAL A 79 -10.53 -12.97 10.64
N PHE A 80 -11.77 -12.51 10.72
CA PHE A 80 -12.95 -13.37 10.75
C PHE A 80 -13.12 -14.17 9.44
N PRO A 81 -13.97 -15.21 9.42
CA PRO A 81 -14.05 -16.13 8.29
C PRO A 81 -14.32 -15.47 6.94
N ARG A 82 -15.14 -14.42 6.86
CA ARG A 82 -15.44 -13.75 5.59
C ARG A 82 -14.22 -13.03 5.01
N PRO A 83 -13.60 -12.06 5.71
CA PRO A 83 -12.34 -11.46 5.23
C PRO A 83 -11.23 -12.49 5.03
N TYR A 84 -11.15 -13.54 5.87
CA TYR A 84 -10.16 -14.58 5.67
C TYR A 84 -10.30 -15.32 4.33
N MET A 85 -11.53 -15.62 3.90
CA MET A 85 -11.75 -16.23 2.58
C MET A 85 -11.30 -15.33 1.44
N ASP A 86 -11.52 -14.02 1.58
CA ASP A 86 -11.20 -13.03 0.54
C ASP A 86 -9.70 -12.76 0.45
N TYR A 87 -8.99 -12.68 1.60
CA TYR A 87 -7.61 -12.19 1.69
C TYR A 87 -6.57 -13.23 2.12
N ARG A 88 -6.93 -14.52 2.28
CA ARG A 88 -6.01 -15.58 2.76
C ARG A 88 -4.70 -15.69 1.99
N LYS A 89 -4.69 -15.29 0.72
CA LYS A 89 -3.48 -15.32 -0.13
C LYS A 89 -2.48 -14.24 0.24
N ASP A 90 -2.98 -13.14 0.80
CA ASP A 90 -2.18 -12.00 1.21
C ASP A 90 -1.70 -12.12 2.67
N ILE A 91 -2.31 -13.05 3.46
CA ILE A 91 -1.92 -13.35 4.84
C ILE A 91 -0.76 -14.36 4.80
N THR A 92 0.44 -13.84 4.60
CA THR A 92 1.69 -14.61 4.59
C THR A 92 2.74 -13.91 5.43
N GLU A 93 3.65 -14.68 6.06
CA GLU A 93 4.76 -14.12 6.84
C GLU A 93 5.57 -13.13 5.99
N ASP A 94 6.04 -12.06 6.62
CA ASP A 94 6.83 -10.98 6.03
C ASP A 94 6.13 -10.15 4.94
N ASN A 95 4.85 -10.43 4.64
CA ASN A 95 4.11 -9.61 3.68
C ASN A 95 3.83 -8.22 4.26
N LYS A 96 4.03 -7.19 3.44
CA LYS A 96 3.77 -5.79 3.79
C LYS A 96 2.37 -5.40 3.34
N VAL A 97 1.50 -5.08 4.30
CA VAL A 97 0.08 -4.84 4.03
C VAL A 97 -0.46 -3.63 4.79
N PHE A 98 -1.48 -3.01 4.23
CA PHE A 98 -2.43 -2.19 4.98
C PHE A 98 -3.62 -3.04 5.38
N VAL A 99 -4.02 -2.91 6.64
CA VAL A 99 -5.22 -3.52 7.19
C VAL A 99 -6.23 -2.41 7.49
N CYS A 100 -7.33 -2.38 6.74
CA CYS A 100 -8.46 -1.53 7.05
C CYS A 100 -9.38 -2.32 7.99
N GLY A 101 -9.69 -1.77 9.14
CA GLY A 101 -10.44 -2.51 10.13
C GLY A 101 -11.13 -1.61 11.16
N THR A 102 -11.63 -2.26 12.20
CA THR A 102 -12.32 -1.63 13.32
C THR A 102 -11.58 -1.98 14.61
N VAL A 103 -11.35 -1.00 15.44
CA VAL A 103 -10.69 -1.15 16.74
C VAL A 103 -11.61 -1.93 17.70
N ASP A 104 -11.04 -2.86 18.45
CA ASP A 104 -11.68 -3.58 19.54
C ASP A 104 -10.90 -3.38 20.83
N LEU A 105 -11.50 -2.68 21.80
CA LEU A 105 -10.94 -2.41 23.13
C LEU A 105 -11.73 -3.11 24.25
N ARG A 106 -12.59 -4.07 23.94
CA ARG A 106 -13.47 -4.71 24.92
C ARG A 106 -12.73 -5.56 25.95
N ASP A 107 -11.56 -6.08 25.60
CA ASP A 107 -10.70 -6.79 26.54
C ASP A 107 -9.89 -5.78 27.39
N GLU A 108 -9.47 -6.18 28.59
CA GLU A 108 -8.60 -5.37 29.46
C GLU A 108 -7.13 -5.31 28.95
N GLU A 109 -6.81 -6.15 27.98
CA GLU A 109 -5.52 -6.17 27.28
C GLU A 109 -5.41 -5.03 26.26
N ASN A 110 -4.29 -4.98 25.54
CA ASN A 110 -4.10 -4.05 24.42
C ASN A 110 -5.18 -4.20 23.36
N GLY A 111 -5.46 -3.11 22.66
CA GLY A 111 -6.46 -3.09 21.62
C GLY A 111 -6.11 -4.05 20.48
N LYS A 112 -7.15 -4.55 19.81
CA LYS A 112 -7.04 -5.42 18.63
C LYS A 112 -7.64 -4.75 17.41
N LEU A 113 -7.17 -5.14 16.23
CA LEU A 113 -7.70 -4.66 14.96
C LEU A 113 -8.56 -5.76 14.31
N LEU A 114 -9.87 -5.55 14.25
CA LEU A 114 -10.78 -6.44 13.54
C LEU A 114 -10.72 -6.15 12.06
N CYS A 115 -10.13 -7.06 11.29
CA CYS A 115 -9.87 -6.87 9.88
C CYS A 115 -11.15 -6.89 9.04
N ASN A 116 -11.32 -5.86 8.21
CA ASN A 116 -12.35 -5.80 7.17
C ASN A 116 -11.74 -6.00 5.78
N LYS A 117 -10.54 -5.44 5.52
CA LYS A 117 -9.86 -5.51 4.23
C LYS A 117 -8.35 -5.53 4.42
N ILE A 118 -7.67 -6.31 3.58
CA ILE A 118 -6.19 -6.33 3.49
C ILE A 118 -5.80 -5.85 2.11
N ILE A 119 -4.79 -4.96 2.04
CA ILE A 119 -4.26 -4.40 0.80
C ILE A 119 -2.74 -4.54 0.85
N PRO A 120 -2.13 -5.45 0.07
CA PRO A 120 -0.68 -5.50 -0.04
C PRO A 120 -0.10 -4.16 -0.53
N PHE A 121 1.06 -3.75 -0.03
CA PHE A 121 1.73 -2.52 -0.49
C PHE A 121 1.97 -2.54 -1.99
N SER A 122 2.30 -3.70 -2.54
CA SER A 122 2.49 -3.91 -3.98
C SER A 122 1.22 -3.76 -4.83
N SER A 123 0.04 -3.81 -4.20
CA SER A 123 -1.26 -3.70 -4.88
C SER A 123 -1.82 -2.29 -4.90
N ILE A 124 -1.13 -1.33 -4.28
CA ILE A 124 -1.57 0.07 -4.30
C ILE A 124 -1.32 0.64 -5.68
N PRO A 125 -2.37 1.09 -6.38
CA PRO A 125 -2.20 1.69 -7.70
C PRO A 125 -1.34 2.94 -7.62
N ARG A 126 -0.41 3.08 -8.56
CA ARG A 126 0.43 4.25 -8.73
C ARG A 126 0.13 4.90 -10.07
N ASP A 127 0.36 6.19 -10.16
CA ASP A 127 0.32 6.93 -11.42
C ASP A 127 1.76 7.26 -11.83
N CYS A 128 2.18 6.78 -13.00
CA CYS A 128 3.44 7.15 -13.61
C CYS A 128 3.23 8.38 -14.50
N TRP A 129 3.67 9.53 -14.03
CA TRP A 129 3.57 10.79 -14.74
C TRP A 129 4.80 11.00 -15.62
N ILE A 130 4.57 11.33 -16.90
CA ILE A 130 5.61 11.67 -17.85
C ILE A 130 5.31 13.08 -18.36
N LYS A 131 6.21 14.01 -18.07
CA LYS A 131 6.08 15.42 -18.46
C LYS A 131 6.77 15.67 -19.80
N PHE A 132 6.06 16.34 -20.69
CA PHE A 132 6.57 16.88 -21.96
C PHE A 132 6.46 18.39 -21.96
N PRO A 133 7.35 19.12 -22.65
CA PRO A 133 7.28 20.58 -22.76
C PRO A 133 5.96 21.03 -23.38
N ASP A 134 5.51 20.34 -24.42
CA ASP A 134 4.33 20.65 -25.20
C ASP A 134 3.74 19.38 -25.85
N LYS A 135 2.56 19.54 -26.45
CA LYS A 135 1.83 18.46 -27.12
C LYS A 135 2.58 17.93 -28.36
N GLN A 136 3.28 18.79 -29.09
CA GLN A 136 3.99 18.34 -30.30
C GLN A 136 5.15 17.41 -29.92
N THR A 137 5.94 17.77 -28.93
CA THR A 137 7.02 16.93 -28.39
C THR A 137 6.50 15.56 -27.92
N TYR A 138 5.32 15.55 -27.27
CA TYR A 138 4.67 14.27 -26.91
C TYR A 138 4.33 13.44 -28.14
N LEU A 139 3.68 14.03 -29.15
CA LEU A 139 3.27 13.31 -30.37
C LEU A 139 4.49 12.72 -31.12
N ASP A 140 5.57 13.46 -31.21
CA ASP A 140 6.82 13.02 -31.85
C ASP A 140 7.47 11.85 -31.05
N SER A 141 7.22 11.80 -29.74
CA SER A 141 7.76 10.79 -28.81
C SER A 141 6.80 9.63 -28.55
N GLU A 142 5.56 9.69 -29.00
CA GLU A 142 4.49 8.72 -28.65
C GLU A 142 4.87 7.28 -29.02
N LYS A 143 5.50 7.08 -30.19
CA LYS A 143 5.96 5.76 -30.63
C LYS A 143 7.07 5.21 -29.73
N GLN A 144 7.98 6.06 -29.28
CA GLN A 144 9.06 5.68 -28.36
C GLN A 144 8.48 5.30 -27.01
N LEU A 145 7.57 6.11 -26.46
CA LEU A 145 6.88 5.81 -25.22
C LEU A 145 6.15 4.45 -25.30
N TYR A 146 5.37 4.25 -26.36
CA TYR A 146 4.66 2.98 -26.58
C TYR A 146 5.62 1.78 -26.60
N ASN A 147 6.77 1.89 -27.29
CA ASN A 147 7.74 0.80 -27.35
C ASN A 147 8.37 0.46 -26.00
N ILE A 148 8.47 1.42 -25.08
CA ILE A 148 9.00 1.18 -23.73
C ILE A 148 7.95 0.48 -22.86
N ILE A 149 6.68 0.90 -22.96
CA ILE A 149 5.63 0.43 -22.04
C ILE A 149 4.90 -0.83 -22.51
N LYS A 150 4.90 -1.16 -23.80
CA LYS A 150 4.15 -2.29 -24.39
C LYS A 150 4.47 -3.66 -23.81
N ASP A 151 5.70 -3.84 -23.33
CA ASP A 151 6.21 -5.10 -22.76
C ASP A 151 6.12 -5.13 -21.22
N SER A 152 5.56 -4.06 -20.64
CA SER A 152 5.34 -3.97 -19.20
C SER A 152 3.89 -4.31 -18.88
N ASP A 153 3.68 -5.27 -17.99
CA ASP A 153 2.35 -5.70 -17.52
C ASP A 153 2.20 -5.32 -16.04
N GLY A 154 1.22 -4.46 -15.75
CA GLY A 154 0.99 -3.97 -14.40
C GLY A 154 -0.26 -3.10 -14.28
N ASN A 155 -0.48 -2.56 -13.10
CA ASN A 155 -1.68 -1.78 -12.75
C ASN A 155 -1.42 -0.28 -12.62
N ASP A 156 -0.19 0.17 -12.80
CA ASP A 156 0.18 1.58 -12.66
C ASP A 156 -0.23 2.35 -13.93
N LEU A 157 -1.06 3.38 -13.79
CA LEU A 157 -1.52 4.17 -14.92
C LEU A 157 -0.42 5.09 -15.43
N VAL A 158 -0.29 5.20 -16.75
CA VAL A 158 0.61 6.16 -17.38
C VAL A 158 -0.15 7.44 -17.71
N ILE A 159 0.33 8.56 -17.18
CA ILE A 159 -0.24 9.90 -17.37
C ILE A 159 0.78 10.78 -18.07
N VAL A 160 0.44 11.24 -19.25
CA VAL A 160 1.20 12.24 -20.01
C VAL A 160 0.74 13.63 -19.60
N TYR A 161 1.67 14.51 -19.28
CA TYR A 161 1.40 15.91 -18.99
C TYR A 161 2.17 16.83 -19.92
N CYS A 162 1.46 17.66 -20.68
CA CYS A 162 2.03 18.68 -21.57
C CYS A 162 2.01 20.03 -20.87
N GLU A 163 3.20 20.61 -20.60
CA GLU A 163 3.38 21.77 -19.73
C GLU A 163 2.84 23.05 -20.36
N ALA A 164 3.09 23.28 -21.64
CA ALA A 164 2.64 24.48 -22.34
C ALA A 164 1.12 24.60 -22.38
N GLU A 165 0.41 23.49 -22.63
CA GLU A 165 -1.05 23.43 -22.70
C GLU A 165 -1.69 23.21 -21.32
N LYS A 166 -0.90 22.93 -20.28
CA LYS A 166 -1.37 22.53 -18.93
C LYS A 166 -2.38 21.38 -19.01
N ALA A 167 -2.19 20.48 -19.97
CA ALA A 167 -3.11 19.40 -20.28
C ALA A 167 -2.54 18.06 -19.86
N ARG A 168 -3.41 17.17 -19.37
CA ARG A 168 -3.05 15.78 -19.07
C ARG A 168 -3.83 14.81 -19.94
N LYS A 169 -3.19 13.72 -20.32
CA LYS A 169 -3.79 12.58 -21.03
C LYS A 169 -3.50 11.32 -20.22
N ILE A 170 -4.53 10.64 -19.76
CA ILE A 170 -4.43 9.32 -19.13
C ILE A 170 -4.41 8.31 -20.26
N LEU A 171 -3.37 7.47 -20.33
CA LEU A 171 -3.34 6.40 -21.31
C LEU A 171 -4.35 5.29 -20.93
N PRO A 172 -4.87 4.53 -21.91
CA PRO A 172 -5.79 3.44 -21.63
C PRO A 172 -5.22 2.42 -20.64
N ALA A 173 -6.09 1.74 -19.87
CA ALA A 173 -5.67 0.72 -18.92
C ALA A 173 -4.88 -0.44 -19.55
N SER A 174 -5.09 -0.71 -20.85
CA SER A 174 -4.29 -1.66 -21.62
C SER A 174 -2.84 -1.23 -21.86
N MET A 175 -2.49 0.00 -21.50
CA MET A 175 -1.14 0.57 -21.51
C MET A 175 -0.62 0.84 -20.09
N SER A 176 -1.26 0.28 -19.06
CA SER A 176 -0.73 0.31 -17.69
C SER A 176 0.57 -0.47 -17.60
N ILE A 177 1.43 -0.06 -16.69
CA ILE A 177 2.78 -0.62 -16.53
C ILE A 177 2.97 -1.18 -15.12
N ASN A 178 4.00 -1.98 -14.95
CA ASN A 178 4.63 -2.16 -13.66
C ASN A 178 5.74 -1.12 -13.55
N ALA A 179 5.54 -0.07 -12.73
CA ALA A 179 6.51 0.99 -12.51
C ALA A 179 7.65 0.51 -11.58
N ASP A 180 8.28 -0.61 -11.94
CA ASP A 180 9.48 -1.13 -11.30
C ASP A 180 10.73 -0.32 -11.68
N ALA A 181 11.85 -0.60 -10.99
CA ALA A 181 13.09 0.11 -11.22
C ALA A 181 13.57 0.03 -12.69
N ALA A 182 13.39 -1.12 -13.34
CA ALA A 182 13.85 -1.34 -14.72
C ALA A 182 13.02 -0.55 -15.73
N THR A 183 11.69 -0.54 -15.57
CA THR A 183 10.76 0.23 -16.42
C THR A 183 10.97 1.72 -16.23
N LEU A 184 11.09 2.18 -14.97
CA LEU A 184 11.34 3.59 -14.66
C LEU A 184 12.68 4.08 -15.18
N GLU A 185 13.72 3.26 -15.11
CA GLU A 185 15.04 3.59 -15.67
C GLU A 185 14.96 3.83 -17.18
N LYS A 186 14.29 2.95 -17.95
CA LYS A 186 14.08 3.12 -19.39
C LYS A 186 13.32 4.41 -19.70
N LEU A 187 12.27 4.71 -18.94
CA LEU A 187 11.47 5.93 -19.12
C LEU A 187 12.29 7.19 -18.81
N ARG A 188 13.09 7.18 -17.74
CA ARG A 188 13.96 8.30 -17.35
C ARG A 188 15.08 8.53 -18.34
N GLN A 189 15.69 7.48 -18.88
CA GLN A 189 16.69 7.59 -19.94
C GLN A 189 16.10 8.19 -21.23
N ALA A 190 14.86 7.81 -21.58
CA ALA A 190 14.21 8.28 -22.81
C ALA A 190 13.69 9.72 -22.70
N PHE A 191 13.11 10.09 -21.56
CA PHE A 191 12.35 11.35 -21.39
C PHE A 191 12.96 12.31 -20.35
N GLY A 192 14.03 11.91 -19.68
CA GLY A 192 14.73 12.69 -18.66
C GLY A 192 14.23 12.38 -17.26
N GLU A 193 15.15 12.29 -16.31
CA GLU A 193 14.88 11.87 -14.93
C GLU A 193 13.87 12.77 -14.22
N LYS A 194 13.96 14.09 -14.42
CA LYS A 194 13.05 15.09 -13.80
C LYS A 194 11.64 15.07 -14.38
N ASN A 195 11.47 14.45 -15.54
CA ASN A 195 10.19 14.40 -16.26
C ASN A 195 9.38 13.14 -15.98
N VAL A 196 9.96 12.14 -15.30
CA VAL A 196 9.28 10.90 -14.94
C VAL A 196 9.11 10.84 -13.43
N LYS A 197 7.87 10.84 -12.98
CA LYS A 197 7.51 10.83 -11.55
C LYS A 197 6.43 9.79 -11.28
N VAL A 198 6.65 8.96 -10.25
CA VAL A 198 5.64 8.03 -9.75
C VAL A 198 4.92 8.67 -8.56
N VAL A 199 3.60 8.63 -8.61
CA VAL A 199 2.72 9.14 -7.54
C VAL A 199 1.82 8.00 -7.08
N GLU A 200 1.93 7.63 -5.82
CA GLU A 200 1.09 6.62 -5.21
C GLU A 200 -0.29 7.18 -4.89
N LYS A 201 -1.33 6.37 -5.14
CA LYS A 201 -2.70 6.72 -4.76
C LYS A 201 -2.92 6.47 -3.27
N ALA A 202 -3.73 7.31 -2.64
CA ALA A 202 -4.18 7.04 -1.29
C ALA A 202 -5.23 5.92 -1.30
N ILE A 203 -5.25 5.12 -0.23
CA ILE A 203 -6.32 4.13 -0.01
C ILE A 203 -7.60 4.90 0.31
N GLU A 204 -8.67 4.60 -0.43
CA GLU A 204 -9.99 5.13 -0.09
C GLU A 204 -10.48 4.46 1.21
N LYS A 205 -10.94 5.29 2.13
CA LYS A 205 -11.44 4.90 3.47
C LYS A 205 -12.81 4.24 3.41
#